data_a884e57c3d1c9ab46526aeb12d4e4ede
#
_entry.id   a884e57c3d1c9ab46526aeb12d4e4ede
#
_cell.length_a   1.000
_cell.length_b   1.000
_cell.length_c   1.000
_cell.angle_alpha   90.00
_cell.angle_beta   90.00
_cell.angle_gamma   90.00
#
_symmetry.space_group_name_H-M   'P 1'
#
loop_
_entity.id
_entity.type
_entity.pdbx_description
1 polymer ?
#
loop_
_entity_poly.entity_id
_entity_poly.type
_entity_poly.pdbx_seq_one_letter_code
_entity_poly.pdbx_strand_id
1 'polypeptide(L)'
;MQATLVERLTAQGDGEPAKFLNDIVAQLWPNINVAGSKMTMDIANPMFKTMLPGPLASLHFTKVDLGPVPMTVSKVLATKTDTNGIKLDLNVDWKGKADIELKGNMIPTLGVESVELHGRLSVLLAPLTNVIPLIGAAQVAFINPPVLSLDFTGAANIADFSVINGSVRKVILNIINSIVTLPNRILVNLDVNNDYFQTYLYPLGIIRVTVDKAYNFAEESKGKASKFFSKITRSAPDCYTEVTVGAEPEWKTKVKPNTTHPIWDETHDFVVTDYDQVIKLTVMDQDIGADAEVGLAVLTVREALMAGSAQDLSLVKKGAESEGRLSVSTQYFPFAPVNDSFSVLDHKPEGLICGLATILVAGAFGIRGPRETLKPSVVVKWGPKHHFQTGIQADAAGVDISNPAFNQNFRIPVTAELVGGGGQAAPFRIALMNGEKEVGGVDVPFAEVMGAPMMTLSDRFEVGEGTTVRACICLRGIGAASA
;
A
#
# COMPACT_ATOMS: atom_id res chain seq x y z
N MET A 1 -13.35 -12.74 -11.71
CA MET A 1 -14.65 -12.05 -11.61
C MET A 1 -14.63 -10.90 -10.57
N GLN A 2 -14.10 -11.08 -9.37
CA GLN A 2 -13.81 -9.94 -8.44
C GLN A 2 -12.92 -8.90 -9.10
N ALA A 3 -11.90 -9.37 -9.83
CA ALA A 3 -11.05 -8.52 -10.64
C ALA A 3 -11.86 -7.57 -11.54
N THR A 4 -12.87 -8.05 -12.22
CA THR A 4 -13.66 -7.26 -13.19
C THR A 4 -14.44 -6.11 -12.55
N LEU A 5 -14.90 -6.27 -11.30
CA LEU A 5 -15.61 -5.20 -10.60
C LEU A 5 -14.64 -4.13 -10.09
N VAL A 6 -13.51 -4.55 -9.51
CA VAL A 6 -12.43 -3.65 -9.10
C VAL A 6 -11.84 -2.94 -10.33
N GLU A 7 -11.62 -3.65 -11.45
CA GLU A 7 -11.18 -3.07 -12.71
C GLU A 7 -12.13 -1.98 -13.22
N ARG A 8 -13.45 -2.21 -13.18
CA ARG A 8 -14.42 -1.20 -13.59
C ARG A 8 -14.37 0.05 -12.74
N LEU A 9 -14.24 -0.09 -11.42
CA LEU A 9 -14.15 1.05 -10.52
C LEU A 9 -12.81 1.79 -10.63
N THR A 10 -11.70 1.05 -10.84
CA THR A 10 -10.39 1.67 -11.03
C THR A 10 -10.24 2.31 -12.42
N ALA A 11 -11.00 1.86 -13.43
CA ALA A 11 -11.00 2.40 -14.78
C ALA A 11 -12.00 3.56 -14.99
N GLN A 12 -12.80 3.92 -13.98
CA GLN A 12 -13.71 5.05 -14.09
C GLN A 12 -12.94 6.38 -14.08
N GLY A 13 -13.04 7.11 -15.15
CA GLY A 13 -12.47 8.45 -15.31
C GLY A 13 -12.73 8.96 -16.71
N ASP A 14 -13.10 10.25 -16.82
CA ASP A 14 -13.15 10.98 -18.07
C ASP A 14 -11.72 11.32 -18.48
N GLY A 15 -11.13 10.55 -19.37
CA GLY A 15 -9.76 10.77 -19.86
C GLY A 15 -9.71 10.80 -21.39
N GLU A 16 -8.68 11.45 -21.91
CA GLU A 16 -8.43 11.49 -23.35
C GLU A 16 -7.72 10.20 -23.83
N PRO A 17 -7.91 9.80 -25.10
CA PRO A 17 -7.17 8.71 -25.69
C PRO A 17 -5.66 8.98 -25.70
N ALA A 18 -4.86 7.99 -25.29
CA ALA A 18 -3.41 8.15 -25.07
C ALA A 18 -2.55 7.57 -26.19
N LYS A 19 -2.97 7.70 -27.46
CA LYS A 19 -2.24 7.09 -28.58
C LYS A 19 -0.77 7.52 -28.63
N PHE A 20 -0.49 8.83 -28.50
CA PHE A 20 0.88 9.36 -28.51
C PHE A 20 1.74 8.77 -27.37
N LEU A 21 1.16 8.56 -26.20
CA LEU A 21 1.85 7.98 -25.06
C LEU A 21 2.17 6.50 -25.30
N ASN A 22 1.26 5.78 -25.94
CA ASN A 22 1.48 4.38 -26.32
C ASN A 22 2.62 4.25 -27.35
N ASP A 23 2.72 5.19 -28.29
CA ASP A 23 3.82 5.23 -29.25
C ASP A 23 5.17 5.47 -28.54
N ILE A 24 5.19 6.34 -27.51
CA ILE A 24 6.38 6.58 -26.66
C ILE A 24 6.73 5.33 -25.86
N VAL A 25 5.75 4.72 -25.18
CA VAL A 25 5.94 3.50 -24.36
C VAL A 25 6.49 2.37 -25.23
N ALA A 26 5.97 2.19 -26.45
CA ALA A 26 6.44 1.16 -27.37
C ALA A 26 7.91 1.36 -27.76
N GLN A 27 8.35 2.60 -27.98
CA GLN A 27 9.76 2.92 -28.28
C GLN A 27 10.67 2.70 -27.07
N LEU A 28 10.19 2.98 -25.87
CA LEU A 28 10.95 2.81 -24.62
C LEU A 28 10.91 1.37 -24.11
N TRP A 29 10.00 0.53 -24.60
CA TRP A 29 9.73 -0.79 -24.05
C TRP A 29 10.95 -1.69 -23.92
N PRO A 30 11.87 -1.77 -24.88
CA PRO A 30 13.08 -2.56 -24.73
C PRO A 30 13.93 -2.14 -23.52
N ASN A 31 14.03 -0.84 -23.27
CA ASN A 31 14.78 -0.29 -22.12
C ASN A 31 14.01 -0.52 -20.81
N ILE A 32 12.67 -0.36 -20.84
CA ILE A 32 11.79 -0.66 -19.69
C ILE A 32 11.90 -2.13 -19.32
N ASN A 33 11.93 -3.04 -20.29
CA ASN A 33 12.09 -4.47 -20.03
C ASN A 33 13.43 -4.74 -19.29
N VAL A 34 14.55 -4.24 -19.80
CA VAL A 34 15.88 -4.45 -19.18
C VAL A 34 15.92 -3.87 -17.76
N ALA A 35 15.51 -2.61 -17.61
CA ALA A 35 15.55 -1.93 -16.31
C ALA A 35 14.55 -2.54 -15.31
N GLY A 36 13.33 -2.81 -15.76
CA GLY A 36 12.26 -3.40 -14.93
C GLY A 36 12.58 -4.83 -14.51
N SER A 37 13.15 -5.64 -15.40
CA SER A 37 13.59 -7.01 -15.07
C SER A 37 14.67 -7.02 -14.00
N LYS A 38 15.67 -6.14 -14.13
CA LYS A 38 16.70 -5.99 -13.10
C LYS A 38 16.12 -5.53 -11.76
N MET A 39 15.30 -4.47 -11.78
CA MET A 39 14.68 -3.92 -10.58
C MET A 39 13.80 -4.98 -9.88
N THR A 40 13.05 -5.78 -10.65
CA THR A 40 12.22 -6.86 -10.10
C THR A 40 13.08 -7.88 -9.34
N MET A 41 14.20 -8.33 -9.92
CA MET A 41 15.09 -9.29 -9.25
C MET A 41 15.73 -8.69 -7.99
N ASP A 42 16.23 -7.44 -8.08
CA ASP A 42 16.94 -6.77 -6.99
C ASP A 42 16.03 -6.54 -5.77
N ILE A 43 14.75 -6.23 -6.00
CA ILE A 43 13.78 -5.92 -4.93
C ILE A 43 13.06 -7.18 -4.44
N ALA A 44 12.58 -8.02 -5.36
CA ALA A 44 11.70 -9.13 -4.99
C ALA A 44 12.44 -10.31 -4.34
N ASN A 45 13.68 -10.61 -4.76
CA ASN A 45 14.41 -11.75 -4.21
C ASN A 45 14.61 -11.68 -2.69
N PRO A 46 15.08 -10.55 -2.09
CA PRO A 46 15.16 -10.45 -0.64
C PRO A 46 13.78 -10.50 0.05
N MET A 47 12.73 -9.99 -0.59
CA MET A 47 11.38 -9.98 -0.02
C MET A 47 10.75 -11.39 0.02
N PHE A 48 10.95 -12.24 -0.97
CA PHE A 48 10.48 -13.63 -0.93
C PHE A 48 10.98 -14.37 0.31
N LYS A 49 12.25 -14.17 0.68
CA LYS A 49 12.85 -14.80 1.85
C LYS A 49 12.13 -14.44 3.16
N THR A 50 11.60 -13.24 3.26
CA THR A 50 10.94 -12.74 4.48
C THR A 50 9.42 -12.94 4.48
N MET A 51 8.79 -13.00 3.30
CA MET A 51 7.33 -13.00 3.17
C MET A 51 6.74 -14.39 2.91
N LEU A 52 7.50 -15.33 2.36
CA LEU A 52 7.03 -16.68 2.09
C LEU A 52 7.36 -17.64 3.24
N PRO A 53 6.41 -18.51 3.65
CA PRO A 53 6.64 -19.45 4.72
C PRO A 53 7.38 -20.71 4.25
N GLY A 54 8.13 -21.37 5.16
CA GLY A 54 8.72 -22.67 4.98
C GLY A 54 9.62 -22.81 3.75
N PRO A 55 9.51 -23.89 2.95
CA PRO A 55 10.33 -24.10 1.76
C PRO A 55 10.19 -23.00 0.71
N LEU A 56 9.01 -22.36 0.63
CA LEU A 56 8.74 -21.27 -0.31
C LEU A 56 9.62 -20.04 -0.08
N ALA A 57 10.13 -19.82 1.14
CA ALA A 57 11.07 -18.75 1.46
C ALA A 57 12.39 -18.83 0.68
N SER A 58 12.69 -19.98 0.07
CA SER A 58 13.87 -20.17 -0.78
C SER A 58 13.64 -19.77 -2.24
N LEU A 59 12.38 -19.44 -2.62
CA LEU A 59 12.07 -18.98 -3.97
C LEU A 59 12.81 -17.69 -4.30
N HIS A 60 13.32 -17.61 -5.50
CA HIS A 60 13.96 -16.43 -6.05
C HIS A 60 13.85 -16.44 -7.57
N PHE A 61 13.84 -15.26 -8.16
CA PHE A 61 13.89 -15.11 -9.60
C PHE A 61 15.30 -15.43 -10.11
N THR A 62 15.41 -16.36 -11.05
CA THR A 62 16.65 -16.67 -11.78
C THR A 62 16.65 -16.01 -13.14
N LYS A 63 15.48 -15.73 -13.69
CA LYS A 63 15.28 -15.03 -14.94
C LYS A 63 14.04 -14.16 -14.85
N VAL A 64 14.13 -12.94 -15.33
CA VAL A 64 12.99 -12.05 -15.57
C VAL A 64 13.17 -11.39 -16.92
N ASP A 65 12.26 -11.65 -17.84
CA ASP A 65 12.13 -10.98 -19.12
C ASP A 65 10.63 -10.67 -19.31
N LEU A 66 10.33 -9.37 -19.37
CA LEU A 66 8.96 -8.90 -19.52
C LEU A 66 8.43 -9.08 -20.95
N GLY A 67 9.31 -9.53 -21.87
CA GLY A 67 8.95 -9.86 -23.23
C GLY A 67 8.74 -8.66 -24.15
N PRO A 68 8.36 -8.92 -25.42
CA PRO A 68 8.34 -7.90 -26.47
C PRO A 68 7.05 -7.05 -26.50
N VAL A 69 6.00 -7.43 -25.74
CA VAL A 69 4.71 -6.75 -25.81
C VAL A 69 4.67 -5.58 -24.84
N PRO A 70 4.60 -4.32 -25.32
CA PRO A 70 4.58 -3.16 -24.46
C PRO A 70 3.26 -3.04 -23.69
N MET A 71 3.34 -2.40 -22.54
CA MET A 71 2.20 -1.93 -21.77
C MET A 71 1.45 -0.85 -22.55
N THR A 72 0.13 -0.80 -22.41
CA THR A 72 -0.71 0.19 -23.09
C THR A 72 -1.46 1.04 -22.08
N VAL A 73 -1.69 2.29 -22.46
CA VAL A 73 -2.51 3.25 -21.71
C VAL A 73 -3.78 3.51 -22.51
N SER A 74 -4.93 3.24 -21.91
CA SER A 74 -6.21 3.41 -22.59
C SER A 74 -6.78 4.83 -22.45
N LYS A 75 -6.55 5.48 -21.29
CA LYS A 75 -6.99 6.84 -20.99
C LYS A 75 -5.96 7.60 -20.17
N VAL A 76 -5.92 8.92 -20.34
CA VAL A 76 -5.13 9.87 -19.56
C VAL A 76 -6.01 10.98 -19.06
N LEU A 77 -5.98 11.26 -17.76
CA LEU A 77 -6.58 12.43 -17.16
C LEU A 77 -5.48 13.29 -16.53
N ALA A 78 -5.37 14.54 -16.97
CA ALA A 78 -4.42 15.50 -16.41
C ALA A 78 -5.15 16.49 -15.52
N THR A 79 -4.69 16.63 -14.27
CA THR A 79 -5.25 17.54 -13.29
C THR A 79 -4.14 18.37 -12.64
N LYS A 80 -4.44 19.64 -12.32
CA LYS A 80 -3.56 20.47 -11.50
C LYS A 80 -3.73 20.09 -10.05
N THR A 81 -2.63 20.00 -9.29
CA THR A 81 -2.68 19.78 -7.85
C THR A 81 -2.63 21.10 -7.07
N ASP A 82 -3.17 21.09 -5.86
CA ASP A 82 -3.11 22.27 -4.96
C ASP A 82 -1.68 22.58 -4.50
N THR A 83 -0.77 21.60 -4.61
CA THR A 83 0.64 21.71 -4.20
C THR A 83 1.61 22.07 -5.32
N ASN A 84 1.17 22.89 -6.28
CA ASN A 84 1.99 23.31 -7.42
C ASN A 84 2.56 22.14 -8.23
N GLY A 85 1.70 21.25 -8.69
CA GLY A 85 2.08 20.08 -9.50
C GLY A 85 1.04 19.74 -10.55
N ILE A 86 1.37 18.76 -11.39
CA ILE A 86 0.48 18.14 -12.37
C ILE A 86 0.34 16.66 -12.01
N LYS A 87 -0.88 16.19 -11.85
CA LYS A 87 -1.19 14.78 -11.67
C LYS A 87 -1.75 14.21 -12.98
N LEU A 88 -1.15 13.14 -13.47
CA LEU A 88 -1.63 12.37 -14.61
C LEU A 88 -2.14 11.02 -14.09
N ASP A 89 -3.40 10.74 -14.31
CA ASP A 89 -3.98 9.43 -14.02
C ASP A 89 -4.11 8.64 -15.33
N LEU A 90 -3.48 7.47 -15.36
CA LEU A 90 -3.32 6.63 -16.53
C LEU A 90 -4.01 5.28 -16.29
N ASN A 91 -4.98 4.91 -17.13
CA ASN A 91 -5.50 3.55 -17.11
C ASN A 91 -4.55 2.66 -17.90
N VAL A 92 -3.86 1.77 -17.19
CA VAL A 92 -2.80 0.91 -17.72
C VAL A 92 -3.33 -0.48 -17.92
N ASP A 93 -3.07 -1.03 -19.10
CA ASP A 93 -3.39 -2.40 -19.49
C ASP A 93 -2.14 -3.06 -20.07
N TRP A 94 -1.79 -4.22 -19.54
CA TRP A 94 -0.67 -4.99 -20.06
C TRP A 94 -1.05 -6.48 -20.14
N LYS A 95 -0.88 -7.01 -21.34
CA LYS A 95 -0.99 -8.46 -21.63
C LYS A 95 0.32 -8.91 -22.25
N GLY A 96 1.30 -9.07 -21.37
CA GLY A 96 2.67 -9.37 -21.74
C GLY A 96 2.89 -10.86 -21.98
N LYS A 97 3.72 -11.17 -22.96
CA LYS A 97 4.34 -12.50 -23.10
C LYS A 97 5.68 -12.46 -22.38
N ALA A 98 5.70 -12.90 -21.16
CA ALA A 98 6.87 -12.88 -20.32
C ALA A 98 7.65 -14.20 -20.40
N ASP A 99 8.93 -14.17 -20.02
CA ASP A 99 9.75 -15.35 -19.79
C ASP A 99 10.43 -15.19 -18.42
N ILE A 100 9.72 -15.65 -17.40
CA ILE A 100 10.14 -15.50 -16.01
C ILE A 100 10.37 -16.89 -15.43
N GLU A 101 11.46 -17.06 -14.68
CA GLU A 101 11.80 -18.31 -14.02
C GLU A 101 12.07 -18.06 -12.54
N LEU A 102 11.40 -18.86 -11.69
CA LEU A 102 11.63 -18.92 -10.25
C LEU A 102 12.17 -20.30 -9.87
N LYS A 103 13.19 -20.32 -9.01
CA LYS A 103 13.76 -21.53 -8.41
C LYS A 103 13.71 -21.46 -6.89
N GLY A 104 13.62 -22.62 -6.26
CA GLY A 104 13.70 -22.77 -4.82
C GLY A 104 14.25 -24.13 -4.42
N ASN A 105 14.65 -24.26 -3.16
CA ASN A 105 15.14 -25.53 -2.60
C ASN A 105 13.96 -26.50 -2.47
N MET A 106 14.08 -27.69 -3.06
CA MET A 106 13.05 -28.74 -3.08
C MET A 106 11.71 -28.33 -3.73
N ILE A 107 11.73 -27.25 -4.52
CA ILE A 107 10.59 -26.79 -5.29
C ILE A 107 10.95 -26.93 -6.76
N PRO A 108 10.11 -27.54 -7.59
CA PRO A 108 10.32 -27.54 -9.04
C PRO A 108 10.43 -26.13 -9.58
N THR A 109 11.20 -25.95 -10.65
CA THR A 109 11.29 -24.67 -11.35
C THR A 109 9.90 -24.24 -11.82
N LEU A 110 9.50 -23.02 -11.47
CA LEU A 110 8.25 -22.41 -11.90
C LEU A 110 8.56 -21.41 -13.00
N GLY A 111 7.92 -21.58 -14.15
CA GLY A 111 7.93 -20.61 -15.24
C GLY A 111 6.69 -19.71 -15.21
N VAL A 112 6.79 -18.49 -15.76
CA VAL A 112 5.64 -17.63 -16.05
C VAL A 112 5.73 -17.20 -17.52
N GLU A 113 4.76 -17.60 -18.33
CA GLU A 113 4.75 -17.33 -19.78
C GLU A 113 3.95 -16.08 -20.14
N SER A 114 2.95 -15.73 -19.32
CA SER A 114 2.18 -14.51 -19.53
C SER A 114 1.89 -13.79 -18.23
N VAL A 115 1.82 -12.47 -18.36
CA VAL A 115 1.46 -11.55 -17.26
C VAL A 115 0.34 -10.65 -17.77
N GLU A 116 -0.80 -10.67 -17.09
CA GLU A 116 -1.83 -9.65 -17.28
C GLU A 116 -1.85 -8.73 -16.09
N LEU A 117 -1.73 -7.41 -16.34
CA LEU A 117 -1.76 -6.38 -15.31
C LEU A 117 -2.68 -5.26 -15.74
N HIS A 118 -3.63 -4.92 -14.87
CA HIS A 118 -4.58 -3.83 -15.08
C HIS A 118 -4.61 -2.95 -13.85
N GLY A 119 -4.60 -1.63 -14.06
CA GLY A 119 -4.67 -0.71 -12.95
C GLY A 119 -4.67 0.75 -13.35
N ARG A 120 -4.97 1.62 -12.40
CA ARG A 120 -4.89 3.07 -12.57
C ARG A 120 -3.59 3.57 -11.94
N LEU A 121 -2.67 4.03 -12.79
CA LEU A 121 -1.37 4.57 -12.41
C LEU A 121 -1.48 6.09 -12.30
N SER A 122 -1.04 6.65 -11.19
CA SER A 122 -0.91 8.08 -11.00
C SER A 122 0.54 8.50 -11.16
N VAL A 123 0.80 9.46 -12.05
CA VAL A 123 2.09 10.12 -12.20
C VAL A 123 1.96 11.55 -11.71
N LEU A 124 2.68 11.88 -10.65
CA LEU A 124 2.72 13.23 -10.11
C LEU A 124 4.03 13.90 -10.53
N LEU A 125 3.92 15.04 -11.19
CA LEU A 125 5.01 15.92 -11.59
C LEU A 125 5.03 17.13 -10.67
N ALA A 126 5.90 17.15 -9.66
CA ALA A 126 5.94 18.20 -8.63
C ALA A 126 7.31 18.29 -7.94
N PRO A 127 7.68 19.46 -7.41
CA PRO A 127 7.05 20.75 -7.63
C PRO A 127 7.32 21.26 -9.05
N LEU A 128 6.45 22.16 -9.55
CA LEU A 128 6.75 22.92 -10.75
C LEU A 128 7.72 24.04 -10.40
N THR A 129 8.76 24.23 -11.19
CA THR A 129 9.83 25.20 -10.94
C THR A 129 10.01 26.15 -12.12
N ASN A 130 10.75 27.25 -11.90
CA ASN A 130 11.12 28.18 -12.95
C ASN A 130 12.52 27.89 -13.55
N VAL A 131 13.11 26.77 -13.18
CA VAL A 131 14.42 26.32 -13.64
C VAL A 131 14.23 25.06 -14.48
N ILE A 132 14.94 24.94 -15.61
CA ILE A 132 14.93 23.73 -16.45
C ILE A 132 15.48 22.55 -15.62
N PRO A 133 14.73 21.43 -15.56
CA PRO A 133 13.68 20.97 -16.48
C PRO A 133 12.24 21.41 -16.14
N LEU A 134 12.00 22.41 -15.31
CA LEU A 134 10.69 22.96 -14.90
C LEU A 134 9.89 22.09 -13.92
N ILE A 135 10.36 20.90 -13.63
CA ILE A 135 9.73 19.89 -12.75
C ILE A 135 10.81 19.34 -11.84
N GLY A 136 10.61 19.43 -10.53
CA GLY A 136 11.56 18.93 -9.53
C GLY A 136 11.68 17.40 -9.54
N ALA A 137 10.55 16.71 -9.54
CA ALA A 137 10.51 15.24 -9.53
C ALA A 137 9.24 14.69 -10.20
N ALA A 138 9.34 13.44 -10.64
CA ALA A 138 8.21 12.61 -11.02
C ALA A 138 8.00 11.52 -9.95
N GLN A 139 6.76 11.31 -9.54
CA GLN A 139 6.37 10.25 -8.63
C GLN A 139 5.33 9.36 -9.28
N VAL A 140 5.53 8.05 -9.21
CA VAL A 140 4.67 7.07 -9.88
C VAL A 140 4.10 6.11 -8.85
N ALA A 141 2.79 5.91 -8.87
CA ALA A 141 2.11 4.93 -8.02
C ALA A 141 0.81 4.44 -8.63
N PHE A 142 0.44 3.20 -8.38
CA PHE A 142 -0.95 2.77 -8.56
C PHE A 142 -1.83 3.38 -7.46
N ILE A 143 -3.02 3.84 -7.82
CA ILE A 143 -3.98 4.40 -6.86
C ILE A 143 -4.54 3.28 -5.97
N ASN A 144 -4.79 2.12 -6.56
CA ASN A 144 -5.22 0.90 -5.89
C ASN A 144 -4.30 -0.26 -6.26
N PRO A 145 -4.25 -1.36 -5.48
CA PRO A 145 -3.58 -2.58 -5.89
C PRO A 145 -3.98 -2.97 -7.32
N PRO A 146 -3.03 -3.14 -8.23
CA PRO A 146 -3.35 -3.55 -9.59
C PRO A 146 -3.89 -4.99 -9.60
N VAL A 147 -4.74 -5.28 -10.57
CA VAL A 147 -5.15 -6.66 -10.86
C VAL A 147 -4.03 -7.35 -11.60
N LEU A 148 -3.52 -8.43 -11.04
CA LEU A 148 -2.43 -9.22 -11.60
C LEU A 148 -2.87 -10.65 -11.85
N SER A 149 -2.71 -11.13 -13.08
CA SER A 149 -2.83 -12.54 -13.45
C SER A 149 -1.51 -13.05 -13.98
N LEU A 150 -1.09 -14.22 -13.52
CA LEU A 150 0.14 -14.88 -13.94
C LEU A 150 -0.21 -16.27 -14.47
N ASP A 151 0.29 -16.59 -15.64
CA ASP A 151 0.15 -17.93 -16.24
C ASP A 151 1.43 -18.71 -15.97
N PHE A 152 1.32 -19.66 -15.04
CA PHE A 152 2.46 -20.46 -14.59
C PHE A 152 2.62 -21.71 -15.42
N THR A 153 3.86 -22.02 -15.80
CA THR A 153 4.27 -23.24 -16.50
C THR A 153 5.21 -24.09 -15.67
N GLY A 154 5.43 -25.33 -16.10
CA GLY A 154 6.36 -26.26 -15.44
C GLY A 154 5.79 -26.96 -14.20
N ALA A 155 4.60 -26.62 -13.77
CA ALA A 155 4.02 -27.07 -12.49
C ALA A 155 2.97 -28.19 -12.64
N ALA A 156 2.80 -28.77 -13.81
CA ALA A 156 1.75 -29.76 -14.11
C ALA A 156 1.76 -31.02 -13.23
N ASN A 157 2.83 -31.27 -12.49
CA ASN A 157 3.01 -32.46 -11.64
C ASN A 157 3.00 -32.17 -10.13
N ILE A 158 2.63 -30.95 -9.70
CA ILE A 158 2.62 -30.61 -8.28
C ILE A 158 1.19 -30.71 -7.75
N ALA A 159 0.96 -31.64 -6.82
CA ALA A 159 -0.36 -31.88 -6.22
C ALA A 159 -0.96 -30.63 -5.53
N ASP A 160 -0.10 -29.72 -5.02
CA ASP A 160 -0.50 -28.51 -4.31
C ASP A 160 -0.27 -27.22 -5.14
N PHE A 161 -0.26 -27.31 -6.47
CA PHE A 161 0.06 -26.19 -7.35
C PHE A 161 -0.87 -24.98 -7.15
N SER A 162 -2.15 -25.20 -6.89
CA SER A 162 -3.09 -24.09 -6.62
C SER A 162 -2.72 -23.28 -5.39
N VAL A 163 -2.21 -23.92 -4.34
CA VAL A 163 -1.76 -23.26 -3.10
C VAL A 163 -0.48 -22.46 -3.36
N ILE A 164 0.47 -23.06 -4.10
CA ILE A 164 1.74 -22.38 -4.45
C ILE A 164 1.47 -21.17 -5.33
N ASN A 165 0.64 -21.31 -6.39
CA ASN A 165 0.23 -20.22 -7.27
C ASN A 165 -0.43 -19.08 -6.47
N GLY A 166 -1.38 -19.38 -5.60
CA GLY A 166 -2.05 -18.39 -4.76
C GLY A 166 -1.07 -17.65 -3.85
N SER A 167 -0.17 -18.36 -3.18
CA SER A 167 0.82 -17.79 -2.26
C SER A 167 1.84 -16.92 -3.00
N VAL A 168 2.40 -17.39 -4.11
CA VAL A 168 3.37 -16.63 -4.91
C VAL A 168 2.74 -15.37 -5.48
N ARG A 169 1.54 -15.46 -6.05
CA ARG A 169 0.80 -14.30 -6.57
C ARG A 169 0.54 -13.25 -5.47
N LYS A 170 0.08 -13.69 -4.29
CA LYS A 170 -0.16 -12.81 -3.14
C LYS A 170 1.10 -12.07 -2.73
N VAL A 171 2.24 -12.76 -2.69
CA VAL A 171 3.52 -12.11 -2.36
C VAL A 171 3.96 -11.14 -3.43
N ILE A 172 3.83 -11.47 -4.72
CA ILE A 172 4.16 -10.53 -5.81
C ILE A 172 3.28 -9.28 -5.72
N LEU A 173 1.98 -9.41 -5.47
CA LEU A 173 1.09 -8.26 -5.26
C LEU A 173 1.50 -7.44 -4.03
N ASN A 174 1.86 -8.09 -2.93
CA ASN A 174 2.35 -7.40 -1.74
C ASN A 174 3.65 -6.64 -2.01
N ILE A 175 4.55 -7.20 -2.83
CA ILE A 175 5.77 -6.50 -3.28
C ILE A 175 5.40 -5.26 -4.10
N ILE A 176 4.52 -5.39 -5.09
CA ILE A 176 4.04 -4.25 -5.91
C ILE A 176 3.41 -3.19 -5.00
N ASN A 177 2.55 -3.60 -4.07
CA ASN A 177 1.89 -2.69 -3.13
C ASN A 177 2.88 -1.95 -2.24
N SER A 178 3.92 -2.64 -1.76
CA SER A 178 4.93 -2.03 -0.90
C SER A 178 5.87 -1.04 -1.61
N ILE A 179 5.93 -1.08 -2.94
CA ILE A 179 6.85 -0.25 -3.74
C ILE A 179 6.11 0.86 -4.49
N VAL A 180 5.01 0.51 -5.18
CA VAL A 180 4.40 1.36 -6.19
C VAL A 180 2.87 1.44 -6.11
N THR A 181 2.26 1.10 -4.98
CA THR A 181 0.83 1.35 -4.74
C THR A 181 0.67 2.35 -3.60
N LEU A 182 -0.20 3.35 -3.77
CA LEU A 182 -0.44 4.36 -2.73
C LEU A 182 -0.65 3.71 -1.36
N PRO A 183 0.04 4.23 -0.35
CA PRO A 183 0.76 5.51 -0.28
C PRO A 183 2.19 5.48 -0.79
N ASN A 184 2.72 4.31 -1.17
CA ASN A 184 4.09 4.15 -1.66
C ASN A 184 4.19 4.66 -3.09
N ARG A 185 5.30 5.30 -3.41
CA ARG A 185 5.56 5.91 -4.72
C ARG A 185 7.01 5.70 -5.12
N ILE A 186 7.23 5.41 -6.38
CA ILE A 186 8.58 5.49 -6.97
C ILE A 186 8.85 6.96 -7.27
N LEU A 187 9.90 7.50 -6.66
CA LEU A 187 10.35 8.88 -6.87
C LEU A 187 11.54 8.90 -7.84
N VAL A 188 11.42 9.73 -8.88
CA VAL A 188 12.50 10.03 -9.82
C VAL A 188 12.78 11.52 -9.75
N ASN A 189 13.95 11.92 -9.21
CA ASN A 189 14.37 13.30 -9.21
C ASN A 189 14.76 13.70 -10.64
N LEU A 190 14.14 14.77 -11.13
CA LEU A 190 14.43 15.38 -12.45
C LEU A 190 15.37 16.56 -12.29
N ASP A 191 15.28 17.29 -11.18
CA ASP A 191 16.22 18.32 -10.77
C ASP A 191 17.12 17.75 -9.65
N VAL A 192 18.44 17.86 -9.81
CA VAL A 192 19.43 17.39 -8.81
C VAL A 192 19.33 18.14 -7.48
N ASN A 193 18.82 19.37 -7.50
CA ASN A 193 18.62 20.21 -6.32
C ASN A 193 17.20 20.06 -5.73
N ASN A 194 16.40 19.11 -6.23
CA ASN A 194 15.03 18.92 -5.76
C ASN A 194 14.99 18.59 -4.27
N ASP A 195 14.14 19.30 -3.54
CA ASP A 195 13.90 19.03 -2.13
C ASP A 195 12.81 17.96 -1.98
N TYR A 196 13.19 16.79 -1.49
CA TYR A 196 12.27 15.67 -1.27
C TYR A 196 11.06 16.08 -0.42
N PHE A 197 11.24 16.96 0.59
CA PHE A 197 10.13 17.35 1.46
C PHE A 197 9.06 18.18 0.76
N GLN A 198 9.42 18.87 -0.34
CA GLN A 198 8.47 19.61 -1.17
C GLN A 198 7.76 18.72 -2.20
N THR A 199 8.28 17.52 -2.47
CA THR A 199 7.65 16.59 -3.41
C THR A 199 6.63 15.67 -2.75
N TYR A 200 6.71 15.50 -1.44
CA TYR A 200 5.88 14.52 -0.74
C TYR A 200 4.42 14.98 -0.65
N LEU A 201 3.50 14.12 -1.11
CA LEU A 201 2.06 14.33 -0.93
C LEU A 201 1.60 13.61 0.34
N TYR A 202 1.16 14.42 1.30
CA TYR A 202 0.61 13.92 2.54
C TYR A 202 -0.74 13.22 2.30
N PRO A 203 -1.09 12.20 3.10
CA PRO A 203 -2.41 11.63 3.12
C PRO A 203 -3.49 12.68 3.39
N LEU A 204 -4.69 12.45 2.84
CA LEU A 204 -5.80 13.41 2.87
C LEU A 204 -6.56 13.37 4.21
N GLY A 205 -6.69 12.19 4.80
CA GLY A 205 -7.49 11.99 6.00
C GLY A 205 -7.61 10.52 6.36
N ILE A 206 -8.62 10.21 7.13
CA ILE A 206 -9.05 8.84 7.42
C ILE A 206 -10.49 8.63 6.97
N ILE A 207 -10.79 7.41 6.51
CA ILE A 207 -12.16 6.94 6.39
C ILE A 207 -12.42 5.94 7.50
N ARG A 208 -13.44 6.21 8.32
CA ARG A 208 -13.95 5.32 9.34
C ARG A 208 -15.04 4.47 8.72
N VAL A 209 -14.87 3.17 8.76
CA VAL A 209 -15.82 2.19 8.24
C VAL A 209 -16.39 1.40 9.41
N THR A 210 -17.71 1.45 9.58
CA THR A 210 -18.45 0.59 10.51
C THR A 210 -19.18 -0.46 9.70
N VAL A 211 -18.93 -1.72 9.97
CA VAL A 211 -19.66 -2.85 9.39
C VAL A 211 -20.80 -3.17 10.32
N ASP A 212 -22.02 -2.78 9.93
CA ASP A 212 -23.19 -2.91 10.82
C ASP A 212 -23.73 -4.35 10.80
N LYS A 213 -24.23 -4.81 9.67
CA LYS A 213 -24.86 -6.13 9.52
C LYS A 213 -24.89 -6.58 8.07
N ALA A 214 -25.12 -7.88 7.87
CA ALA A 214 -25.46 -8.40 6.56
C ALA A 214 -26.70 -9.29 6.63
N TYR A 215 -27.40 -9.46 5.51
CA TYR A 215 -28.67 -10.18 5.45
C TYR A 215 -29.04 -10.59 4.03
N ASN A 216 -30.14 -11.35 3.89
CA ASN A 216 -30.63 -11.89 2.61
C ASN A 216 -29.63 -12.80 1.89
N PHE A 217 -28.81 -13.57 2.64
CA PHE A 217 -27.99 -14.60 2.00
C PHE A 217 -28.88 -15.75 1.53
N ALA A 218 -28.81 -16.09 0.26
CA ALA A 218 -29.37 -17.34 -0.20
C ALA A 218 -28.63 -18.50 0.49
N GLU A 219 -29.34 -19.43 1.10
CA GLU A 219 -28.75 -20.70 1.58
C GLU A 219 -28.12 -21.40 0.37
N GLU A 220 -26.78 -21.52 0.35
CA GLU A 220 -26.13 -22.26 -0.72
C GLU A 220 -26.61 -23.71 -0.69
N SER A 221 -27.25 -24.13 -1.80
CA SER A 221 -27.42 -25.55 -2.08
C SER A 221 -26.05 -26.14 -2.34
N LYS A 222 -25.39 -26.64 -1.28
CA LYS A 222 -24.08 -27.29 -1.38
C LYS A 222 -24.10 -28.34 -2.48
N GLY A 223 -23.11 -28.31 -3.38
CA GLY A 223 -23.03 -29.19 -4.55
C GLY A 223 -23.14 -30.69 -4.21
N LYS A 224 -23.44 -31.52 -5.21
CA LYS A 224 -23.76 -32.96 -5.05
C LYS A 224 -22.77 -33.79 -4.19
N ALA A 225 -21.50 -33.39 -4.09
CA ALA A 225 -20.48 -34.04 -3.25
C ALA A 225 -20.64 -33.71 -1.76
N SER A 226 -21.15 -32.51 -1.42
CA SER A 226 -21.43 -32.07 -0.06
C SER A 226 -22.72 -32.69 0.52
N LYS A 227 -23.62 -33.22 -0.33
CA LYS A 227 -24.89 -33.80 0.12
C LYS A 227 -24.75 -35.05 1.00
N PHE A 228 -23.59 -35.72 0.96
CA PHE A 228 -23.35 -36.91 1.81
C PHE A 228 -22.98 -36.53 3.26
N PHE A 229 -22.28 -35.40 3.44
CA PHE A 229 -21.93 -34.88 4.76
C PHE A 229 -22.97 -33.91 5.33
N SER A 230 -23.78 -33.22 4.47
CA SER A 230 -24.77 -32.23 4.86
C SER A 230 -26.03 -32.79 5.54
N LYS A 231 -26.16 -34.11 5.65
CA LYS A 231 -27.23 -34.74 6.45
C LYS A 231 -27.02 -34.64 7.95
N ILE A 232 -25.82 -34.23 8.40
CA ILE A 232 -25.45 -34.25 9.84
C ILE A 232 -25.41 -32.83 10.43
N THR A 233 -25.15 -31.77 9.65
CA THR A 233 -25.17 -30.38 10.17
C THR A 233 -25.67 -29.41 9.10
N ARG A 234 -26.94 -29.00 9.17
CA ARG A 234 -27.44 -27.76 8.57
C ARG A 234 -27.04 -26.62 9.54
N SER A 235 -25.80 -26.19 9.55
CA SER A 235 -25.40 -24.95 10.21
C SER A 235 -25.49 -23.81 9.22
N ALA A 236 -26.03 -22.68 9.63
CA ALA A 236 -25.87 -21.43 8.92
C ALA A 236 -24.37 -21.03 8.89
N PRO A 237 -23.95 -20.11 8.00
CA PRO A 237 -22.54 -19.74 7.88
C PRO A 237 -22.00 -19.07 9.16
N ASP A 238 -20.68 -19.20 9.36
CA ASP A 238 -19.92 -18.51 10.42
C ASP A 238 -19.31 -17.23 9.83
N CYS A 239 -20.10 -16.17 9.76
CA CYS A 239 -19.79 -14.99 8.96
C CYS A 239 -18.83 -14.00 9.62
N TYR A 240 -17.88 -13.48 8.84
CA TYR A 240 -17.10 -12.28 9.14
C TYR A 240 -16.92 -11.44 7.87
N THR A 241 -16.53 -10.18 8.02
CA THR A 241 -16.29 -9.28 6.90
C THR A 241 -14.82 -8.86 6.86
N GLU A 242 -14.16 -9.06 5.72
CA GLU A 242 -12.86 -8.49 5.41
C GLU A 242 -13.04 -7.12 4.77
N VAL A 243 -12.32 -6.11 5.26
CA VAL A 243 -12.36 -4.75 4.74
C VAL A 243 -10.96 -4.31 4.38
N THR A 244 -10.80 -3.78 3.16
CA THR A 244 -9.56 -3.13 2.71
C THR A 244 -9.87 -1.79 2.06
N VAL A 245 -8.95 -0.82 2.19
CA VAL A 245 -9.01 0.48 1.52
C VAL A 245 -7.71 0.70 0.77
N GLY A 246 -7.76 0.66 -0.57
CA GLY A 246 -6.55 0.68 -1.39
C GLY A 246 -5.58 -0.44 -0.99
N ALA A 247 -4.34 -0.07 -0.66
CA ALA A 247 -3.30 -1.00 -0.18
C ALA A 247 -3.06 -0.91 1.34
N GLU A 248 -3.97 -0.28 2.09
CA GLU A 248 -3.89 -0.29 3.55
C GLU A 248 -4.07 -1.73 4.09
N PRO A 249 -3.55 -2.03 5.30
CA PRO A 249 -3.69 -3.34 5.91
C PRO A 249 -5.15 -3.79 6.01
N GLU A 250 -5.40 -5.05 5.68
CA GLU A 250 -6.72 -5.66 5.79
C GLU A 250 -7.17 -5.71 7.25
N TRP A 251 -8.42 -5.31 7.48
CA TRP A 251 -9.09 -5.48 8.76
C TRP A 251 -10.26 -6.48 8.65
N LYS A 252 -10.52 -7.23 9.71
CA LYS A 252 -11.60 -8.23 9.79
C LYS A 252 -12.47 -8.01 11.01
N THR A 253 -13.76 -8.13 10.80
CA THR A 253 -14.70 -8.20 11.93
C THR A 253 -14.56 -9.53 12.67
N LYS A 254 -15.11 -9.59 13.87
CA LYS A 254 -15.25 -10.86 14.60
C LYS A 254 -16.19 -11.80 13.87
N VAL A 255 -15.90 -13.10 13.97
CA VAL A 255 -16.78 -14.14 13.42
C VAL A 255 -18.10 -14.17 14.19
N LYS A 256 -19.22 -14.18 13.47
CA LYS A 256 -20.57 -14.41 14.01
C LYS A 256 -21.02 -15.80 13.60
N PRO A 257 -21.00 -16.76 14.53
CA PRO A 257 -21.23 -18.15 14.20
C PRO A 257 -22.71 -18.45 13.92
N ASN A 258 -22.91 -19.39 12.99
CA ASN A 258 -24.20 -20.03 12.70
C ASN A 258 -25.37 -19.05 12.46
N THR A 259 -25.16 -18.03 11.61
CA THR A 259 -26.16 -17.02 11.32
C THR A 259 -26.19 -16.57 9.87
N THR A 260 -27.38 -16.42 9.30
CA THR A 260 -27.61 -15.79 7.99
C THR A 260 -27.89 -14.29 8.10
N HIS A 261 -27.93 -13.75 9.32
CA HIS A 261 -28.17 -12.34 9.61
C HIS A 261 -27.14 -11.85 10.66
N PRO A 262 -25.83 -11.86 10.33
CA PRO A 262 -24.81 -11.42 11.26
C PRO A 262 -24.92 -9.92 11.54
N ILE A 263 -24.77 -9.55 12.82
CA ILE A 263 -24.68 -8.17 13.28
C ILE A 263 -23.32 -8.00 13.94
N TRP A 264 -22.47 -7.15 13.36
CA TRP A 264 -21.12 -6.87 13.87
C TRP A 264 -21.09 -5.60 14.70
N ASP A 265 -21.54 -4.47 14.13
CA ASP A 265 -21.44 -3.13 14.74
C ASP A 265 -19.98 -2.83 15.15
N GLU A 266 -19.05 -3.18 14.26
CA GLU A 266 -17.61 -3.05 14.48
C GLU A 266 -17.01 -2.00 13.55
N THR A 267 -16.11 -1.18 14.09
CA THR A 267 -15.56 0.01 13.44
C THR A 267 -14.05 -0.08 13.28
N HIS A 268 -13.54 0.37 12.14
CA HIS A 268 -12.12 0.52 11.89
C HIS A 268 -11.81 1.75 11.03
N ASP A 269 -10.62 2.33 11.24
CA ASP A 269 -10.14 3.51 10.53
C ASP A 269 -9.07 3.14 9.51
N PHE A 270 -9.17 3.68 8.29
CA PHE A 270 -8.18 3.53 7.24
C PHE A 270 -7.66 4.89 6.81
N VAL A 271 -6.34 4.98 6.55
CA VAL A 271 -5.73 6.21 6.03
C VAL A 271 -6.04 6.36 4.54
N VAL A 272 -6.52 7.53 4.15
CA VAL A 272 -6.86 7.87 2.76
C VAL A 272 -5.79 8.77 2.16
N THR A 273 -5.24 8.36 1.03
CA THR A 273 -4.24 9.11 0.26
C THR A 273 -4.81 9.66 -1.05
N ASP A 274 -5.85 9.05 -1.58
CA ASP A 274 -6.57 9.47 -2.78
C ASP A 274 -8.06 9.10 -2.65
N TYR A 275 -8.96 9.99 -3.08
CA TYR A 275 -10.41 9.74 -3.01
C TYR A 275 -10.88 8.62 -3.95
N ASP A 276 -10.08 8.24 -4.94
CA ASP A 276 -10.36 7.13 -5.84
C ASP A 276 -9.81 5.79 -5.34
N GLN A 277 -9.33 5.73 -4.08
CA GLN A 277 -9.05 4.46 -3.42
C GLN A 277 -10.34 3.67 -3.21
N VAL A 278 -10.25 2.36 -3.47
CA VAL A 278 -11.39 1.43 -3.39
C VAL A 278 -11.51 0.88 -1.97
N ILE A 279 -12.70 0.99 -1.42
CA ILE A 279 -13.15 0.29 -0.22
C ILE A 279 -13.73 -1.04 -0.70
N LYS A 280 -13.09 -2.13 -0.34
CA LYS A 280 -13.53 -3.47 -0.66
C LYS A 280 -14.01 -4.17 0.61
N LEU A 281 -15.24 -4.68 0.59
CA LEU A 281 -15.86 -5.38 1.70
C LEU A 281 -16.25 -6.79 1.24
N THR A 282 -15.63 -7.81 1.80
CA THR A 282 -15.88 -9.21 1.45
C THR A 282 -16.49 -9.92 2.64
N VAL A 283 -17.74 -10.37 2.52
CA VAL A 283 -18.36 -11.23 3.52
C VAL A 283 -17.88 -12.66 3.29
N MET A 284 -17.33 -13.27 4.33
CA MET A 284 -16.73 -14.60 4.30
C MET A 284 -17.48 -15.54 5.24
N ASP A 285 -17.49 -16.81 4.92
CA ASP A 285 -17.91 -17.92 5.79
C ASP A 285 -16.64 -18.65 6.25
N GLN A 286 -16.43 -18.70 7.56
CA GLN A 286 -15.27 -19.39 8.14
C GLN A 286 -15.50 -20.91 8.10
N ASP A 287 -14.66 -21.61 7.37
CA ASP A 287 -14.74 -23.06 7.18
C ASP A 287 -13.48 -23.76 7.70
N ILE A 288 -13.62 -25.07 8.01
CA ILE A 288 -12.45 -25.91 8.29
C ILE A 288 -11.68 -26.12 6.98
N GLY A 289 -10.55 -25.42 6.85
CA GLY A 289 -9.68 -25.47 5.67
C GLY A 289 -9.57 -24.10 5.00
N ALA A 290 -10.33 -23.84 3.97
CA ALA A 290 -10.36 -22.54 3.28
C ALA A 290 -11.72 -21.89 3.44
N ASP A 291 -11.72 -20.63 3.87
CA ASP A 291 -12.92 -19.84 4.03
C ASP A 291 -13.61 -19.59 2.68
N ALA A 292 -14.93 -19.56 2.68
CA ALA A 292 -15.73 -19.37 1.48
C ALA A 292 -16.25 -17.94 1.37
N GLU A 293 -16.18 -17.36 0.17
CA GLU A 293 -16.77 -16.06 -0.11
C GLU A 293 -18.30 -16.15 -0.17
N VAL A 294 -18.97 -15.40 0.68
CA VAL A 294 -20.43 -15.22 0.65
C VAL A 294 -20.80 -14.17 -0.38
N GLY A 295 -20.07 -13.05 -0.41
CA GLY A 295 -20.25 -12.00 -1.38
C GLY A 295 -19.33 -10.80 -1.17
N LEU A 296 -19.24 -9.97 -2.18
CA LEU A 296 -18.36 -8.81 -2.28
C LEU A 296 -19.16 -7.55 -2.55
N ALA A 297 -18.87 -6.48 -1.81
CA ALA A 297 -19.26 -5.11 -2.14
C ALA A 297 -18.01 -4.24 -2.34
N VAL A 298 -18.08 -3.29 -3.26
CA VAL A 298 -17.00 -2.34 -3.53
C VAL A 298 -17.57 -0.96 -3.83
N LEU A 299 -16.89 0.07 -3.33
CA LEU A 299 -17.14 1.47 -3.64
C LEU A 299 -15.82 2.24 -3.50
N THR A 300 -15.73 3.41 -4.10
CA THR A 300 -14.60 4.31 -3.88
C THR A 300 -14.81 5.15 -2.62
N VAL A 301 -13.74 5.69 -2.05
CA VAL A 301 -13.85 6.68 -0.96
C VAL A 301 -14.70 7.86 -1.42
N ARG A 302 -14.57 8.31 -2.66
CA ARG A 302 -15.38 9.38 -3.26
C ARG A 302 -16.88 9.04 -3.26
N GLU A 303 -17.25 7.83 -3.69
CA GLU A 303 -18.65 7.36 -3.66
C GLU A 303 -19.18 7.27 -2.24
N ALA A 304 -18.38 6.80 -1.28
CA ALA A 304 -18.75 6.75 0.12
C ALA A 304 -19.06 8.15 0.69
N LEU A 305 -18.26 9.15 0.32
CA LEU A 305 -18.49 10.56 0.70
C LEU A 305 -19.78 11.13 0.10
N MET A 306 -20.13 10.75 -1.13
CA MET A 306 -21.33 11.25 -1.82
C MET A 306 -22.62 10.54 -1.37
N ALA A 307 -22.52 9.29 -0.94
CA ALA A 307 -23.68 8.47 -0.56
C ALA A 307 -24.22 8.78 0.85
N GLY A 308 -23.49 9.55 1.65
CA GLY A 308 -23.81 9.78 3.05
C GLY A 308 -23.34 8.68 3.99
N SER A 309 -23.59 8.86 5.29
CA SER A 309 -22.97 8.02 6.32
C SER A 309 -23.45 6.58 6.34
N ALA A 310 -24.73 6.29 6.06
CA ALA A 310 -25.29 4.94 6.08
C ALA A 310 -25.59 4.42 4.68
N GLN A 311 -25.11 3.24 4.35
CA GLN A 311 -25.22 2.64 3.03
C GLN A 311 -25.66 1.18 3.16
N ASP A 312 -26.50 0.75 2.23
CA ASP A 312 -26.95 -0.64 2.10
C ASP A 312 -26.52 -1.19 0.74
N LEU A 313 -25.40 -1.92 0.74
CA LEU A 313 -24.70 -2.35 -0.45
C LEU A 313 -25.18 -3.71 -0.94
N SER A 314 -25.40 -3.84 -2.26
CA SER A 314 -25.64 -5.15 -2.88
C SER A 314 -24.37 -5.98 -2.88
N LEU A 315 -24.47 -7.24 -2.50
CA LEU A 315 -23.37 -8.18 -2.58
C LEU A 315 -23.33 -8.83 -3.96
N VAL A 316 -22.14 -8.85 -4.54
CA VAL A 316 -21.84 -9.53 -5.81
C VAL A 316 -21.18 -10.87 -5.49
N LYS A 317 -21.69 -11.96 -6.04
CA LYS A 317 -21.08 -13.29 -5.94
C LYS A 317 -20.79 -13.86 -7.30
N LYS A 318 -19.54 -14.30 -7.54
CA LYS A 318 -19.10 -14.83 -8.83
C LYS A 318 -19.42 -13.92 -10.02
N GLY A 319 -19.40 -12.60 -9.81
CA GLY A 319 -19.64 -11.57 -10.83
C GLY A 319 -21.09 -11.29 -11.16
N ALA A 320 -22.05 -11.88 -10.45
CA ALA A 320 -23.46 -11.56 -10.54
C ALA A 320 -23.96 -10.94 -9.24
N GLU A 321 -24.86 -9.97 -9.33
CA GLU A 321 -25.56 -9.47 -8.15
C GLU A 321 -26.31 -10.61 -7.47
N SER A 322 -26.22 -10.64 -6.14
CA SER A 322 -26.98 -11.57 -5.30
C SER A 322 -28.07 -10.81 -4.54
N GLU A 323 -28.99 -11.53 -3.92
CA GLU A 323 -29.97 -10.93 -3.02
C GLU A 323 -29.33 -10.44 -1.69
N GLY A 324 -28.11 -10.87 -1.40
CA GLY A 324 -27.35 -10.50 -0.22
C GLY A 324 -27.11 -9.00 -0.12
N ARG A 325 -27.26 -8.48 1.08
CA ARG A 325 -27.04 -7.07 1.43
C ARG A 325 -26.03 -6.93 2.54
N LEU A 326 -25.23 -5.89 2.47
CA LEU A 326 -24.29 -5.49 3.51
C LEU A 326 -24.57 -4.03 3.91
N SER A 327 -24.97 -3.83 5.15
CA SER A 327 -25.20 -2.51 5.73
C SER A 327 -23.89 -2.02 6.35
N VAL A 328 -23.44 -0.84 5.93
CA VAL A 328 -22.21 -0.21 6.41
C VAL A 328 -22.44 1.27 6.66
N SER A 329 -21.67 1.82 7.59
CA SER A 329 -21.61 3.26 7.81
C SER A 329 -20.21 3.77 7.58
N THR A 330 -20.10 4.93 6.89
CA THR A 330 -18.79 5.54 6.61
C THR A 330 -18.77 6.98 7.08
N GLN A 331 -17.61 7.42 7.61
CA GLN A 331 -17.36 8.80 8.00
C GLN A 331 -15.94 9.19 7.57
N TYR A 332 -15.77 10.36 6.99
CA TYR A 332 -14.47 10.87 6.60
C TYR A 332 -14.02 12.00 7.51
N PHE A 333 -12.76 11.95 7.90
CA PHE A 333 -12.10 12.96 8.73
C PHE A 333 -10.85 13.44 8.03
N PRO A 334 -10.81 14.69 7.53
CA PRO A 334 -9.62 15.24 6.89
C PRO A 334 -8.48 15.40 7.90
N PHE A 335 -7.24 15.24 7.46
CA PHE A 335 -6.09 15.63 8.27
C PHE A 335 -5.89 17.14 8.25
N ALA A 336 -5.62 17.70 9.41
CA ALA A 336 -5.39 19.12 9.59
C ALA A 336 -4.26 19.38 10.62
N PRO A 337 -3.53 20.49 10.49
CA PRO A 337 -2.57 20.91 11.50
C PRO A 337 -3.30 21.55 12.69
N VAL A 338 -3.99 20.73 13.49
CA VAL A 338 -4.80 21.19 14.64
C VAL A 338 -4.09 20.83 15.93
N ASN A 339 -3.61 21.82 16.65
CA ASN A 339 -2.90 21.64 17.92
C ASN A 339 -3.80 20.99 18.99
N ASP A 340 -5.12 21.25 18.95
CA ASP A 340 -6.06 20.76 19.96
C ASP A 340 -6.51 19.30 19.73
N SER A 341 -6.30 18.73 18.55
CA SER A 341 -6.77 17.36 18.24
C SER A 341 -6.07 16.28 19.05
N PHE A 342 -4.87 16.54 19.57
CA PHE A 342 -4.16 15.61 20.44
C PHE A 342 -4.44 15.84 21.93
N SER A 343 -5.08 16.96 22.30
CA SER A 343 -5.46 17.25 23.69
C SER A 343 -6.81 16.62 24.09
N VAL A 344 -7.64 16.20 23.10
CA VAL A 344 -8.99 15.62 23.32
C VAL A 344 -8.93 14.09 23.36
N LEU A 345 -7.76 13.48 23.51
CA LEU A 345 -7.57 12.02 23.39
C LEU A 345 -8.20 11.20 24.51
N ASP A 346 -8.50 11.79 25.65
CA ASP A 346 -9.01 11.10 26.85
C ASP A 346 -10.40 10.48 26.67
N HIS A 347 -11.08 10.72 25.52
CA HIS A 347 -12.46 10.29 25.26
C HIS A 347 -12.63 9.53 23.95
N LYS A 348 -11.56 9.13 23.26
CA LYS A 348 -11.69 8.39 22.00
C LYS A 348 -11.72 6.89 22.23
N PRO A 349 -12.54 6.15 21.47
CA PRO A 349 -12.56 4.69 21.55
C PRO A 349 -11.17 4.09 21.27
N GLU A 350 -10.86 3.02 21.98
CA GLU A 350 -9.62 2.27 21.84
C GLU A 350 -9.39 1.84 20.38
N GLY A 351 -8.18 1.99 19.88
CA GLY A 351 -7.76 1.56 18.54
C GLY A 351 -8.15 2.47 17.38
N LEU A 352 -8.97 3.53 17.60
CA LEU A 352 -9.29 4.48 16.52
C LEU A 352 -8.19 5.53 16.33
N ILE A 353 -8.01 5.95 15.07
CA ILE A 353 -7.00 6.92 14.68
C ILE A 353 -7.43 8.34 15.10
N CYS A 354 -6.57 9.05 15.78
CA CYS A 354 -6.77 10.45 16.16
C CYS A 354 -5.84 11.40 15.41
N GLY A 355 -4.90 10.87 14.63
CA GLY A 355 -3.97 11.63 13.81
C GLY A 355 -3.02 10.75 13.05
N LEU A 356 -2.08 11.39 12.37
CA LEU A 356 -1.03 10.72 11.60
C LEU A 356 0.30 11.40 11.86
N ALA A 357 1.32 10.60 12.21
CA ALA A 357 2.71 11.03 12.16
C ALA A 357 3.31 10.56 10.83
N THR A 358 3.88 11.50 10.08
CA THR A 358 4.61 11.23 8.84
C THR A 358 6.06 11.62 9.05
N ILE A 359 6.97 10.67 8.87
CA ILE A 359 8.40 10.89 9.00
C ILE A 359 9.03 10.72 7.62
N LEU A 360 9.62 11.80 7.10
CA LEU A 360 10.34 11.81 5.83
C LEU A 360 11.83 11.79 6.11
N VAL A 361 12.56 10.87 5.51
CA VAL A 361 14.03 10.77 5.61
C VAL A 361 14.61 11.05 4.24
N ALA A 362 15.23 12.20 4.07
CA ALA A 362 15.85 12.61 2.80
C ALA A 362 17.20 11.94 2.59
N GLY A 363 18.08 12.01 3.59
CA GLY A 363 19.44 11.48 3.47
C GLY A 363 20.24 11.60 4.76
N ALA A 364 21.46 11.07 4.74
CA ALA A 364 22.46 11.29 5.78
C ALA A 364 23.70 11.98 5.18
N PHE A 365 24.47 12.67 6.02
CA PHE A 365 25.60 13.49 5.57
C PHE A 365 26.77 13.35 6.52
N GLY A 366 27.98 13.30 5.93
CA GLY A 366 29.22 13.28 6.71
C GLY A 366 29.52 11.91 7.31
N ILE A 367 29.05 10.81 6.74
CA ILE A 367 29.34 9.46 7.21
C ILE A 367 30.82 9.16 6.96
N ARG A 368 31.52 8.72 8.01
CA ARG A 368 32.95 8.43 7.97
C ARG A 368 33.21 6.94 7.92
N GLY A 369 34.23 6.54 7.18
CA GLY A 369 34.68 5.15 7.08
C GLY A 369 35.18 4.78 5.68
N PRO A 370 35.84 3.63 5.53
CA PRO A 370 36.20 3.10 4.22
C PRO A 370 34.95 2.81 3.40
N ARG A 371 34.92 3.30 2.16
CA ARG A 371 33.77 3.25 1.26
C ARG A 371 33.17 1.84 1.12
N GLU A 372 34.05 0.85 1.04
CA GLU A 372 33.68 -0.57 0.82
C GLU A 372 32.98 -1.20 2.02
N THR A 373 33.11 -0.59 3.21
CA THR A 373 32.50 -1.08 4.46
C THR A 373 31.23 -0.34 4.84
N LEU A 374 30.92 0.75 4.14
CA LEU A 374 29.76 1.55 4.44
C LEU A 374 28.50 0.88 3.87
N LYS A 375 27.50 0.67 4.75
CA LYS A 375 26.16 0.17 4.45
C LYS A 375 25.12 0.98 5.20
N PRO A 376 25.05 2.32 4.92
CA PRO A 376 24.21 3.21 5.68
C PRO A 376 22.71 2.96 5.44
N SER A 377 21.95 3.10 6.52
CA SER A 377 20.50 3.17 6.56
C SER A 377 20.06 4.00 7.77
N VAL A 378 18.84 4.48 7.77
CA VAL A 378 18.26 5.22 8.89
C VAL A 378 17.12 4.43 9.50
N VAL A 379 17.17 4.24 10.81
CA VAL A 379 16.10 3.65 11.60
C VAL A 379 15.28 4.76 12.25
N VAL A 380 13.97 4.64 12.15
CA VAL A 380 13.00 5.51 12.83
C VAL A 380 12.15 4.65 13.76
N LYS A 381 12.07 5.07 15.04
CA LYS A 381 11.23 4.40 16.04
C LYS A 381 10.33 5.41 16.74
N TRP A 382 9.10 5.01 17.05
CA TRP A 382 8.20 5.76 17.92
C TRP A 382 7.32 4.81 18.73
N GLY A 383 7.47 4.89 20.05
CA GLY A 383 6.85 3.92 20.94
C GLY A 383 7.37 2.47 20.73
N PRO A 384 6.78 1.49 21.41
CA PRO A 384 7.31 0.12 21.42
C PRO A 384 7.03 -0.68 20.14
N LYS A 385 6.01 -0.29 19.38
CA LYS A 385 5.51 -1.09 18.22
C LYS A 385 5.97 -0.57 16.87
N HIS A 386 6.36 0.70 16.76
CA HIS A 386 6.71 1.32 15.48
C HIS A 386 8.22 1.39 15.30
N HIS A 387 8.72 0.57 14.40
CA HIS A 387 10.13 0.46 14.04
C HIS A 387 10.25 0.31 12.54
N PHE A 388 10.86 1.29 11.89
CA PHE A 388 11.04 1.34 10.45
C PHE A 388 12.51 1.56 10.13
N GLN A 389 12.92 1.13 8.96
CA GLN A 389 14.28 1.31 8.45
C GLN A 389 14.23 1.64 6.96
N THR A 390 15.05 2.60 6.55
CA THR A 390 15.26 2.89 5.12
C THR A 390 15.98 1.73 4.45
N GLY A 391 15.92 1.68 3.12
CA GLY A 391 16.76 0.76 2.35
C GLY A 391 18.24 0.97 2.69
N ILE A 392 18.98 -0.14 2.84
CA ILE A 392 20.42 -0.11 3.04
C ILE A 392 21.09 0.31 1.73
N GLN A 393 21.86 1.40 1.77
CA GLN A 393 22.66 1.81 0.63
C GLN A 393 23.96 1.01 0.60
N ALA A 394 24.45 0.71 -0.62
CA ALA A 394 25.71 0.03 -0.85
C ALA A 394 26.59 0.85 -1.79
N ASP A 395 27.88 0.60 -1.73
CA ASP A 395 28.82 1.23 -2.65
C ASP A 395 28.49 0.82 -4.10
N ALA A 396 28.29 1.82 -4.95
CA ALA A 396 28.04 1.64 -6.37
C ALA A 396 28.58 2.82 -7.15
N ALA A 397 28.83 2.63 -8.46
CA ALA A 397 29.31 3.70 -9.33
C ALA A 397 28.30 4.86 -9.37
N GLY A 398 28.79 6.07 -9.08
CA GLY A 398 27.96 7.30 -9.04
C GLY A 398 27.19 7.52 -7.75
N VAL A 399 27.28 6.64 -6.75
CA VAL A 399 26.67 6.83 -5.43
C VAL A 399 27.66 7.51 -4.49
N ASP A 400 27.24 8.61 -3.85
CA ASP A 400 27.98 9.19 -2.73
C ASP A 400 27.57 8.50 -1.43
N ILE A 401 28.26 7.41 -1.12
CA ILE A 401 27.96 6.59 0.05
C ILE A 401 28.22 7.29 1.39
N SER A 402 29.00 8.36 1.38
CA SER A 402 29.23 9.21 2.57
C SER A 402 28.09 10.21 2.79
N ASN A 403 27.31 10.49 1.75
CA ASN A 403 26.13 11.37 1.81
C ASN A 403 24.95 10.73 1.05
N PRO A 404 24.48 9.55 1.48
CA PRO A 404 23.44 8.81 0.76
C PRO A 404 22.09 9.52 0.84
N ALA A 405 21.38 9.52 -0.28
CA ALA A 405 19.98 9.91 -0.36
C ALA A 405 19.09 8.68 -0.15
N PHE A 406 18.14 8.76 0.75
CA PHE A 406 17.16 7.70 1.00
C PHE A 406 15.81 8.03 0.36
N ASN A 407 15.31 9.26 0.52
CA ASN A 407 14.02 9.74 0.01
C ASN A 407 12.87 8.80 0.33
N GLN A 408 12.80 8.37 1.59
CA GLN A 408 11.79 7.44 2.08
C GLN A 408 10.91 8.09 3.15
N ASN A 409 9.69 7.58 3.26
CA ASN A 409 8.72 8.05 4.23
C ASN A 409 8.18 6.88 5.06
N PHE A 410 7.79 7.20 6.28
CA PHE A 410 7.13 6.29 7.20
C PHE A 410 5.89 6.97 7.76
N ARG A 411 4.81 6.22 7.89
CA ARG A 411 3.54 6.71 8.40
C ARG A 411 3.16 5.91 9.64
N ILE A 412 2.78 6.60 10.68
CA ILE A 412 2.36 6.00 11.93
C ILE A 412 0.97 6.56 12.27
N PRO A 413 -0.10 5.76 12.14
CA PRO A 413 -1.39 6.14 12.68
C PRO A 413 -1.29 6.41 14.18
N VAL A 414 -1.71 7.59 14.59
CA VAL A 414 -1.66 8.00 15.99
C VAL A 414 -2.96 7.58 16.66
N THR A 415 -2.83 6.76 17.70
CA THR A 415 -3.96 6.36 18.57
C THR A 415 -3.78 6.95 19.96
N ALA A 416 -4.84 6.95 20.76
CA ALA A 416 -4.80 7.45 22.15
C ALA A 416 -3.73 6.73 22.99
N GLU A 417 -3.56 5.42 22.77
CA GLU A 417 -2.57 4.61 23.51
C GLU A 417 -1.12 5.02 23.19
N LEU A 418 -0.87 5.43 21.94
CA LEU A 418 0.49 5.82 21.51
C LEU A 418 0.93 7.15 22.10
N VAL A 419 0.00 8.07 22.27
CA VAL A 419 0.31 9.41 22.83
C VAL A 419 0.32 9.40 24.35
N GLY A 420 -0.29 8.40 24.99
CA GLY A 420 -0.40 8.26 26.45
C GLY A 420 -1.38 9.27 27.05
N GLY A 421 -2.30 8.82 27.90
CA GLY A 421 -3.13 9.72 28.70
C GLY A 421 -2.24 10.60 29.58
N GLY A 422 -2.26 11.91 29.35
CA GLY A 422 -1.49 12.89 30.15
C GLY A 422 -0.24 13.49 29.53
N GLY A 423 0.00 13.33 28.20
CA GLY A 423 0.99 14.13 27.45
C GLY A 423 2.43 13.66 27.51
N GLN A 424 2.71 12.43 27.92
CA GLN A 424 4.05 11.82 27.89
C GLN A 424 4.20 10.82 26.74
N ALA A 425 3.98 11.27 25.50
CA ALA A 425 4.32 10.45 24.34
C ALA A 425 5.83 10.19 24.31
N ALA A 426 6.22 8.97 23.89
CA ALA A 426 7.63 8.65 23.68
C ALA A 426 8.26 9.60 22.64
N PRO A 427 9.57 9.88 22.73
CA PRO A 427 10.27 10.64 21.70
C PRO A 427 10.33 9.83 20.38
N PHE A 428 10.48 10.54 19.28
CA PHE A 428 10.86 9.94 18.00
C PHE A 428 12.36 9.67 17.99
N ARG A 429 12.76 8.43 17.86
CA ARG A 429 14.18 8.06 17.70
C ARG A 429 14.54 8.03 16.23
N ILE A 430 15.55 8.82 15.84
CA ILE A 430 16.18 8.77 14.52
C ILE A 430 17.61 8.28 14.73
N ALA A 431 17.97 7.15 14.14
CA ALA A 431 19.30 6.56 14.31
C ALA A 431 19.91 6.19 12.95
N LEU A 432 21.19 6.51 12.76
CA LEU A 432 21.98 6.07 11.61
C LEU A 432 22.59 4.70 11.91
N MET A 433 22.42 3.80 10.97
CA MET A 433 22.98 2.46 11.00
C MET A 433 24.08 2.32 9.96
N ASN A 434 25.07 1.47 10.23
CA ASN A 434 25.99 0.92 9.25
C ASN A 434 25.87 -0.61 9.27
N GLY A 435 25.14 -1.18 8.31
CA GLY A 435 24.69 -2.56 8.39
C GLY A 435 23.77 -2.77 9.60
N GLU A 436 24.13 -3.68 10.50
CA GLU A 436 23.38 -3.96 11.74
C GLU A 436 23.82 -3.09 12.93
N LYS A 437 24.91 -2.34 12.79
CA LYS A 437 25.46 -1.54 13.89
C LYS A 437 24.90 -0.11 13.87
N GLU A 438 24.36 0.34 15.01
CA GLU A 438 24.01 1.75 15.21
C GLU A 438 25.30 2.59 15.32
N VAL A 439 25.43 3.61 14.49
CA VAL A 439 26.52 4.58 14.48
C VAL A 439 26.24 5.68 15.50
N GLY A 440 25.00 6.12 15.55
CA GLY A 440 24.52 7.12 16.50
C GLY A 440 23.07 7.49 16.23
N GLY A 441 22.47 8.30 17.10
CA GLY A 441 21.08 8.68 16.97
C GLY A 441 20.65 9.76 17.94
N VAL A 442 19.48 10.33 17.67
CA VAL A 442 18.87 11.42 18.42
C VAL A 442 17.44 11.07 18.79
N ASP A 443 17.02 11.50 19.96
CA ASP A 443 15.63 11.42 20.41
C ASP A 443 15.00 12.80 20.30
N VAL A 444 13.98 12.91 19.43
CA VAL A 444 13.22 14.14 19.20
C VAL A 444 11.96 14.09 20.06
N PRO A 445 11.80 15.00 21.04
CA PRO A 445 10.63 15.00 21.91
C PRO A 445 9.33 15.24 21.12
N PHE A 446 8.28 14.51 21.47
CA PHE A 446 6.95 14.70 20.85
C PHE A 446 6.45 16.15 21.02
N ALA A 447 6.68 16.75 22.19
CA ALA A 447 6.28 18.13 22.48
C ALA A 447 6.99 19.15 21.58
N GLU A 448 8.23 18.87 21.15
CA GLU A 448 8.96 19.74 20.23
C GLU A 448 8.30 19.75 18.84
N VAL A 449 7.90 18.59 18.34
CA VAL A 449 7.17 18.49 17.07
C VAL A 449 5.80 19.16 17.16
N MET A 450 5.09 18.98 18.28
CA MET A 450 3.80 19.63 18.54
C MET A 450 3.92 21.15 18.59
N GLY A 451 5.02 21.69 19.13
CA GLY A 451 5.28 23.13 19.22
C GLY A 451 5.80 23.75 17.91
N ALA A 452 6.22 22.94 16.95
CA ALA A 452 6.75 23.42 15.68
C ALA A 452 5.64 24.06 14.80
N PRO A 453 5.99 24.99 13.88
CA PRO A 453 5.03 25.57 12.94
C PRO A 453 4.28 24.48 12.17
N MET A 454 2.94 24.55 12.14
CA MET A 454 2.08 23.54 11.50
C MET A 454 2.36 22.12 11.99
N MET A 455 2.83 21.95 13.23
CA MET A 455 3.27 20.66 13.82
C MET A 455 4.23 19.90 12.88
N THR A 456 5.16 20.63 12.28
CA THR A 456 6.12 20.08 11.33
C THR A 456 7.52 20.54 11.71
N LEU A 457 8.36 19.58 12.12
CA LEU A 457 9.76 19.80 12.47
C LEU A 457 10.64 19.21 11.35
N SER A 458 11.37 20.07 10.65
CA SER A 458 12.27 19.67 9.57
C SER A 458 13.67 20.20 9.90
N ASP A 459 14.64 19.30 10.04
CA ASP A 459 16.00 19.66 10.40
C ASP A 459 17.04 18.67 9.86
N ARG A 460 18.31 19.03 10.03
CA ARG A 460 19.47 18.15 9.99
C ARG A 460 19.80 17.71 11.42
N PHE A 461 19.25 16.60 11.83
CA PHE A 461 19.44 16.04 13.16
C PHE A 461 20.86 15.49 13.30
N GLU A 462 21.62 15.99 14.28
CA GLU A 462 22.94 15.44 14.59
C GLU A 462 22.78 14.07 15.27
N VAL A 463 23.38 13.05 14.68
CA VAL A 463 23.30 11.66 15.16
C VAL A 463 24.62 11.14 15.72
N GLY A 464 25.63 12.03 15.82
CA GLY A 464 26.94 11.76 16.42
C GLY A 464 28.11 11.96 15.46
N GLU A 465 29.27 12.32 16.05
CA GLU A 465 30.57 12.46 15.35
C GLU A 465 30.57 13.42 14.14
N GLY A 466 29.68 14.43 14.11
CA GLY A 466 29.51 15.37 13.01
C GLY A 466 28.76 14.79 11.82
N THR A 467 28.09 13.65 12.03
CA THR A 467 27.18 13.05 11.04
C THR A 467 25.76 13.51 11.30
N THR A 468 25.04 13.92 10.26
CA THR A 468 23.67 14.38 10.36
C THR A 468 22.72 13.56 9.50
N VAL A 469 21.46 13.44 9.94
CA VAL A 469 20.34 12.90 9.16
C VAL A 469 19.37 14.03 8.86
N ARG A 470 19.10 14.30 7.59
CA ARG A 470 18.05 15.23 7.17
C ARG A 470 16.71 14.53 7.17
N ALA A 471 15.85 14.91 8.10
CA ALA A 471 14.52 14.34 8.24
C ALA A 471 13.47 15.43 8.53
N CYS A 472 12.21 15.08 8.28
CA CYS A 472 11.05 15.90 8.60
C CYS A 472 10.04 15.04 9.35
N ILE A 473 9.61 15.47 10.53
CA ILE A 473 8.55 14.84 11.30
C ILE A 473 7.35 15.77 11.25
N CYS A 474 6.26 15.28 10.70
CA CYS A 474 5.01 16.02 10.52
C CYS A 474 3.88 15.30 11.25
N LEU A 475 3.22 15.99 12.17
CA LEU A 475 2.02 15.52 12.84
C LEU A 475 0.79 16.20 12.22
N ARG A 476 -0.27 15.43 12.04
CA ARG A 476 -1.59 15.92 11.62
C ARG A 476 -2.64 15.30 12.50
N GLY A 477 -3.49 16.11 13.08
CA GLY A 477 -4.70 15.67 13.76
C GLY A 477 -5.82 15.41 12.77
N ILE A 478 -6.92 14.80 13.22
CA ILE A 478 -8.15 14.69 12.45
C ILE A 478 -9.02 15.92 12.66
N GLY A 479 -9.55 16.47 11.56
CA GLY A 479 -10.55 17.54 11.57
C GLY A 479 -11.95 17.04 11.96
N ALA A 480 -12.94 17.92 11.88
CA ALA A 480 -14.34 17.54 12.02
C ALA A 480 -14.73 16.56 10.89
N ALA A 481 -15.62 15.62 11.21
CA ALA A 481 -16.17 14.74 10.20
C ALA A 481 -16.84 15.55 9.08
N SER A 482 -16.53 15.21 7.83
CA SER A 482 -17.33 15.71 6.71
C SER A 482 -18.65 14.94 6.70
N ALA A 483 -19.73 15.69 6.66
CA ALA A 483 -21.09 15.13 6.55
C ALA A 483 -21.32 14.59 5.15
#